data_f3d309a4fceecdeb4e07f961a09fca70
#
_entry.id   f3d309a4fceecdeb4e07f961a09fca70
#
_cell.length_a   1.000
_cell.length_b   1.000
_cell.length_c   1.000
_cell.angle_alpha   90.00
_cell.angle_beta   90.00
_cell.angle_gamma   90.00
#
_symmetry.space_group_name_H-M   'P 1'
#
loop_
_entity.id
_entity.type
_entity.pdbx_description
1 polymer ?
#
loop_
_entity_poly.entity_id
_entity_poly.type
_entity_poly.pdbx_seq_one_letter_code
_entity_poly.pdbx_strand_id
1 'polypeptide(L)'
;MLLLSASVAGAQTAKDSLLVEQLEGAVVKGVKVQENAPYAVANINGTSLKSFSRSGKELPFLIARTPGVIAWSENGVGTGTSYMRIRGAGDSRINVTLDGVPLNSPEDQCVFWANMNSYASFMESVQIQRGVGTSTNGDGAFGGTVAMKSMSASLLPYAELTASYGSYNTLNAGITASTGLLWNHLIIDGAYHETSTDGYVHGTSGRSGSYYAGLTWLGRDFSIKYRNFGNFEHTGQAWSGVTAGNDDLSLMDGTYGASTGIRTYDDLYRVGLGRYNSLYEYLVTDADGKFVRDADGNYQTARYKLKDGSYWD
;
A
#
# COMPACT_ATOMS: atom_id res chain seq x y z
N MET A 1 0.85 -6.56 -18.79
CA MET A 1 0.58 -5.26 -18.17
C MET A 1 0.74 -4.17 -19.23
N LEU A 2 -0.36 -3.54 -19.63
CA LEU A 2 -0.32 -2.43 -20.59
C LEU A 2 -0.17 -1.14 -19.78
N LEU A 3 0.90 -0.39 -20.00
CA LEU A 3 1.16 0.89 -19.34
C LEU A 3 0.96 2.01 -20.39
N LEU A 4 -0.05 2.85 -20.17
CA LEU A 4 -0.23 4.09 -20.92
C LEU A 4 0.08 5.27 -19.99
N SER A 5 1.05 6.09 -20.35
CA SER A 5 1.30 7.38 -19.67
C SER A 5 1.40 8.47 -20.74
N ALA A 6 0.58 9.51 -20.60
CA ALA A 6 0.69 10.71 -21.40
C ALA A 6 1.06 11.90 -20.51
N SER A 7 2.15 12.58 -20.80
CA SER A 7 2.54 13.83 -20.16
C SER A 7 2.47 14.97 -21.16
N VAL A 8 1.75 16.03 -20.81
CA VAL A 8 1.72 17.28 -21.57
C VAL A 8 2.65 18.27 -20.87
N ALA A 9 3.79 18.56 -21.45
CA ALA A 9 4.73 19.58 -20.97
C ALA A 9 4.54 20.88 -21.75
N GLY A 10 4.21 21.95 -21.02
CA GLY A 10 4.25 23.33 -21.55
C GLY A 10 5.66 23.92 -21.40
N ALA A 11 6.17 24.53 -22.42
CA ALA A 11 7.49 25.15 -22.42
C ALA A 11 7.47 26.53 -21.75
N GLN A 12 8.31 26.73 -20.75
CA GLN A 12 8.60 28.04 -20.15
C GLN A 12 10.09 28.41 -20.26
N THR A 13 10.37 29.69 -20.31
CA THR A 13 11.68 30.27 -20.60
C THR A 13 12.60 30.37 -19.37
N ALA A 14 13.90 30.36 -19.60
CA ALA A 14 15.03 30.22 -18.68
C ALA A 14 15.16 31.19 -17.48
N LYS A 15 14.17 32.02 -17.18
CA LYS A 15 14.18 32.91 -16.00
C LYS A 15 13.82 32.23 -14.68
N ASP A 16 13.31 30.98 -14.74
CA ASP A 16 12.72 30.30 -13.59
C ASP A 16 13.71 29.42 -12.81
N SER A 17 14.96 29.25 -13.30
CA SER A 17 15.95 28.37 -12.67
C SER A 17 16.47 28.84 -11.32
N LEU A 18 16.43 30.16 -11.05
CA LEU A 18 16.89 30.74 -9.77
C LEU A 18 15.86 30.62 -8.64
N LEU A 19 14.58 30.50 -8.96
CA LEU A 19 13.51 30.34 -7.97
C LEU A 19 13.37 28.87 -7.49
N VAL A 20 13.79 27.90 -8.31
CA VAL A 20 13.73 26.47 -7.98
C VAL A 20 14.65 26.14 -6.80
N GLU A 21 15.81 26.76 -6.72
CA GLU A 21 16.81 26.51 -5.67
C GLU A 21 16.34 27.01 -4.28
N GLN A 22 15.44 28.00 -4.23
CA GLN A 22 14.91 28.53 -2.97
C GLN A 22 13.76 27.71 -2.37
N LEU A 23 13.12 26.83 -3.13
CA LEU A 23 11.98 26.04 -2.66
C LEU A 23 12.36 24.74 -1.94
N GLU A 24 13.60 24.31 -2.02
CA GLU A 24 14.13 23.15 -1.26
C GLU A 24 14.34 23.46 0.23
N GLY A 25 13.56 24.36 0.76
CA GLY A 25 13.74 24.92 2.08
C GLY A 25 13.25 24.04 3.25
N ALA A 26 14.14 23.80 4.12
CA ALA A 26 14.08 23.85 5.60
C ALA A 26 13.20 22.86 6.39
N VAL A 27 12.05 22.36 5.93
CA VAL A 27 11.07 21.73 6.84
C VAL A 27 11.34 20.22 7.11
N VAL A 28 12.10 19.54 6.27
CA VAL A 28 12.24 18.07 6.36
C VAL A 28 13.65 17.60 6.76
N LYS A 29 14.60 18.49 6.93
CA LYS A 29 15.97 18.11 7.32
C LYS A 29 16.08 17.52 8.75
N GLY A 30 15.13 17.81 9.63
CA GLY A 30 15.13 17.35 11.01
C GLY A 30 14.71 15.88 11.23
N VAL A 31 13.96 15.29 10.30
CA VAL A 31 13.41 13.93 10.45
C VAL A 31 14.17 12.90 9.62
N LYS A 32 14.83 13.31 8.54
CA LYS A 32 15.64 12.42 7.70
C LYS A 32 17.06 12.28 8.23
N VAL A 33 17.51 11.05 8.31
CA VAL A 33 18.90 10.71 8.61
C VAL A 33 19.75 10.97 7.37
N GLN A 34 20.95 11.54 7.55
CA GLN A 34 21.89 11.74 6.46
C GLN A 34 22.41 10.39 5.93
N GLU A 35 22.75 10.31 4.64
CA GLU A 35 23.18 9.07 3.99
C GLU A 35 24.47 8.48 4.58
N ASN A 36 25.31 9.31 5.15
CA ASN A 36 26.57 8.91 5.81
C ASN A 36 26.42 8.60 7.29
N ALA A 37 25.22 8.60 7.84
CA ALA A 37 24.99 8.26 9.24
C ALA A 37 25.23 6.75 9.49
N PRO A 38 25.66 6.35 10.69
CA PRO A 38 26.00 4.97 11.02
C PRO A 38 24.75 4.10 11.23
N TYR A 39 23.72 4.31 10.45
CA TYR A 39 22.45 3.59 10.52
C TYR A 39 22.13 2.87 9.21
N ALA A 40 21.38 1.78 9.30
CA ALA A 40 20.93 1.04 8.13
C ALA A 40 19.75 1.75 7.46
N VAL A 41 20.04 2.73 6.62
CA VAL A 41 19.07 3.58 5.91
C VAL A 41 18.92 3.14 4.47
N ALA A 42 17.71 3.20 3.96
CA ALA A 42 17.39 3.09 2.54
C ALA A 42 16.51 4.27 2.10
N ASN A 43 16.85 4.88 0.98
CA ASN A 43 16.11 6.00 0.41
C ASN A 43 15.40 5.55 -0.87
N ILE A 44 14.10 5.78 -0.94
CA ILE A 44 13.27 5.57 -2.13
C ILE A 44 12.96 6.95 -2.70
N ASN A 45 13.38 7.21 -3.91
CA ASN A 45 13.19 8.50 -4.59
C ASN A 45 11.86 8.57 -5.34
N GLY A 46 11.46 9.77 -5.76
CA GLY A 46 10.23 10.03 -6.48
C GLY A 46 10.08 9.24 -7.78
N THR A 47 11.17 8.98 -8.50
CA THR A 47 11.13 8.18 -9.74
C THR A 47 10.69 6.75 -9.45
N SER A 48 11.23 6.14 -8.40
CA SER A 48 10.86 4.79 -7.96
C SER A 48 9.43 4.74 -7.45
N LEU A 49 9.00 5.75 -6.68
CA LEU A 49 7.63 5.91 -6.19
C LEU A 49 6.64 6.01 -7.35
N LYS A 50 6.92 6.88 -8.31
CA LYS A 50 6.10 7.10 -9.50
C LYS A 50 6.00 5.85 -10.39
N SER A 51 7.10 5.13 -10.57
CA SER A 51 7.08 3.85 -11.28
C SER A 51 6.25 2.81 -10.54
N PHE A 52 6.37 2.75 -9.22
CA PHE A 52 5.64 1.81 -8.38
C PHE A 52 4.15 2.12 -8.29
N SER A 53 3.75 3.39 -8.21
CA SER A 53 2.34 3.79 -8.11
C SER A 53 1.48 3.25 -9.26
N ARG A 54 2.08 3.05 -10.43
CA ARG A 54 1.41 2.44 -11.60
C ARG A 54 1.01 0.97 -11.38
N SER A 55 1.57 0.30 -10.36
CA SER A 55 1.19 -1.07 -10.04
C SER A 55 -0.14 -1.18 -9.29
N GLY A 56 -0.65 -0.09 -8.74
CA GLY A 56 -1.81 -0.06 -7.85
C GLY A 56 -1.55 -0.69 -6.47
N LYS A 57 -0.32 -1.16 -6.20
CA LYS A 57 0.03 -1.77 -4.90
C LYS A 57 0.28 -0.71 -3.84
N GLU A 58 0.07 -1.08 -2.59
CA GLU A 58 0.31 -0.21 -1.45
C GLU A 58 1.79 -0.08 -1.09
N LEU A 59 2.13 1.00 -0.40
CA LEU A 59 3.50 1.36 -0.01
C LEU A 59 4.30 0.24 0.66
N PRO A 60 3.75 -0.62 1.55
CA PRO A 60 4.48 -1.72 2.14
C PRO A 60 5.20 -2.60 1.11
N PHE A 61 4.62 -2.83 -0.05
CA PHE A 61 5.23 -3.64 -1.12
C PHE A 61 6.42 -2.95 -1.81
N LEU A 62 6.46 -1.62 -1.82
CA LEU A 62 7.64 -0.88 -2.26
C LEU A 62 8.74 -0.91 -1.21
N ILE A 63 8.37 -0.70 0.06
CA ILE A 63 9.27 -0.71 1.20
C ILE A 63 9.91 -2.11 1.37
N ALA A 64 9.16 -3.18 1.08
CA ALA A 64 9.63 -4.56 1.13
C ALA A 64 10.74 -4.90 0.10
N ARG A 65 11.02 -4.01 -0.85
CA ARG A 65 12.23 -4.13 -1.69
C ARG A 65 13.51 -3.81 -0.92
N THR A 66 13.39 -3.26 0.29
CA THR A 66 14.51 -3.02 1.19
C THR A 66 14.85 -4.30 1.95
N PRO A 67 16.13 -4.73 2.01
CA PRO A 67 16.52 -5.94 2.73
C PRO A 67 16.05 -5.95 4.19
N GLY A 68 15.51 -7.07 4.66
CA GLY A 68 15.00 -7.23 6.02
C GLY A 68 13.59 -6.65 6.24
N VAL A 69 12.89 -6.28 5.18
CA VAL A 69 11.48 -5.91 5.21
C VAL A 69 10.67 -6.97 4.47
N ILE A 70 9.54 -7.37 5.05
CA ILE A 70 8.54 -8.23 4.41
C ILE A 70 7.19 -7.52 4.44
N ALA A 71 6.40 -7.73 3.38
CA ALA A 71 5.03 -7.23 3.30
C ALA A 71 4.12 -8.30 2.71
N TRP A 72 2.85 -8.26 3.11
CA TRP A 72 1.80 -9.11 2.56
C TRP A 72 0.47 -8.38 2.57
N SER A 73 -0.49 -8.86 1.80
CA SER A 73 -1.87 -8.36 1.79
C SER A 73 -2.85 -9.52 1.84
N GLU A 74 -4.02 -9.27 2.40
CA GLU A 74 -5.06 -10.29 2.53
C GLU A 74 -5.58 -10.75 1.18
N ASN A 75 -5.70 -9.86 0.21
CA ASN A 75 -6.19 -10.18 -1.12
C ASN A 75 -5.14 -10.86 -2.03
N GLY A 76 -3.87 -10.94 -1.60
CA GLY A 76 -2.78 -11.56 -2.35
C GLY A 76 -2.26 -10.76 -3.56
N VAL A 77 -2.84 -9.60 -3.89
CA VAL A 77 -2.40 -8.76 -5.03
C VAL A 77 -1.68 -7.48 -4.61
N GLY A 78 -1.68 -7.16 -3.32
CA GLY A 78 -0.95 -6.03 -2.76
C GLY A 78 -1.76 -4.73 -2.65
N THR A 79 -3.08 -4.85 -2.66
CA THR A 79 -4.04 -3.77 -2.40
C THR A 79 -4.97 -4.18 -1.26
N GLY A 80 -5.77 -3.26 -0.75
CA GLY A 80 -6.65 -3.54 0.38
C GLY A 80 -5.87 -3.58 1.69
N THR A 81 -6.22 -4.47 2.60
CA THR A 81 -5.52 -4.59 3.88
C THR A 81 -4.14 -5.19 3.69
N SER A 82 -3.12 -4.39 3.89
CA SER A 82 -1.71 -4.82 3.81
C SER A 82 -0.96 -4.60 5.12
N TYR A 83 0.09 -5.39 5.31
CA TYR A 83 0.90 -5.45 6.51
C TYR A 83 2.38 -5.43 6.16
N MET A 84 3.20 -5.02 7.13
CA MET A 84 4.65 -4.96 6.97
C MET A 84 5.36 -5.35 8.27
N ARG A 85 6.55 -5.95 8.12
CA ARG A 85 7.50 -6.13 9.23
C ARG A 85 8.89 -5.70 8.82
N ILE A 86 9.58 -5.02 9.73
CA ILE A 86 10.99 -4.64 9.57
C ILE A 86 11.82 -5.44 10.56
N ARG A 87 12.74 -6.29 10.07
CA ARG A 87 13.57 -7.17 10.91
C ARG A 87 12.75 -8.00 11.92
N GLY A 88 11.55 -8.44 11.50
CA GLY A 88 10.63 -9.20 12.34
C GLY A 88 9.76 -8.36 13.28
N ALA A 89 10.07 -7.08 13.49
CA ALA A 89 9.22 -6.17 14.27
C ALA A 89 7.94 -5.82 13.51
N GLY A 90 6.80 -5.95 14.17
CA GLY A 90 5.48 -5.62 13.62
C GLY A 90 5.16 -4.14 13.66
N ASP A 91 3.98 -3.78 13.15
CA ASP A 91 3.55 -2.40 12.89
C ASP A 91 3.60 -1.49 14.12
N SER A 92 3.24 -1.99 15.31
CA SER A 92 3.29 -1.21 16.57
C SER A 92 4.71 -0.84 17.04
N ARG A 93 5.75 -1.35 16.36
CA ARG A 93 7.16 -1.07 16.66
C ARG A 93 7.87 -0.35 15.52
N ILE A 94 7.09 0.14 14.56
CA ILE A 94 7.58 0.89 13.40
C ILE A 94 6.94 2.27 13.46
N ASN A 95 7.77 3.30 13.60
CA ASN A 95 7.26 4.68 13.53
C ASN A 95 7.12 5.10 12.07
N VAL A 96 5.96 5.63 11.72
CA VAL A 96 5.66 6.14 10.38
C VAL A 96 5.34 7.62 10.47
N THR A 97 6.02 8.43 9.69
CA THR A 97 5.78 9.88 9.65
C THR A 97 5.51 10.36 8.23
N LEU A 98 4.64 11.36 8.10
CA LEU A 98 4.40 12.10 6.87
C LEU A 98 4.72 13.57 7.11
N ASP A 99 5.69 14.10 6.36
CA ASP A 99 6.20 15.47 6.53
C ASP A 99 6.62 15.78 7.99
N GLY A 100 7.09 14.77 8.72
CA GLY A 100 7.50 14.88 10.12
C GLY A 100 6.37 14.70 11.15
N VAL A 101 5.12 14.53 10.70
CA VAL A 101 3.97 14.27 11.57
C VAL A 101 3.81 12.75 11.75
N PRO A 102 3.78 12.23 13.00
CA PRO A 102 3.51 10.81 13.25
C PRO A 102 2.12 10.42 12.79
N LEU A 103 2.03 9.25 12.14
CA LEU A 103 0.77 8.67 11.64
C LEU A 103 0.31 7.46 12.47
N ASN A 104 1.15 6.97 13.37
CA ASN A 104 0.79 5.86 14.23
C ASN A 104 -0.41 6.24 15.11
N SER A 105 -1.41 5.37 15.16
CA SER A 105 -2.56 5.52 16.02
C SER A 105 -2.12 5.59 17.49
N PRO A 106 -2.64 6.52 18.28
CA PRO A 106 -2.31 6.61 19.71
C PRO A 106 -2.86 5.43 20.52
N GLU A 107 -3.82 4.69 19.99
CA GLU A 107 -4.49 3.60 20.69
C GLU A 107 -3.69 2.29 20.60
N ASP A 108 -3.28 1.89 19.41
CA ASP A 108 -2.62 0.61 19.15
C ASP A 108 -1.18 0.74 18.62
N GLN A 109 -0.72 1.98 18.43
CA GLN A 109 0.61 2.32 17.90
C GLN A 109 0.85 1.84 16.46
N CYS A 110 -0.19 1.44 15.75
CA CYS A 110 -0.11 0.91 14.40
C CYS A 110 -0.46 1.96 13.35
N VAL A 111 -0.05 1.71 12.12
CA VAL A 111 -0.52 2.41 10.93
C VAL A 111 -1.29 1.42 10.08
N PHE A 112 -2.54 1.75 9.77
CA PHE A 112 -3.35 0.98 8.85
C PHE A 112 -3.04 1.43 7.42
N TRP A 113 -2.27 0.63 6.68
CA TRP A 113 -1.83 0.95 5.33
C TRP A 113 -2.99 1.05 4.34
N ALA A 114 -4.10 0.37 4.62
CA ALA A 114 -5.35 0.53 3.92
C ALA A 114 -5.85 1.98 3.87
N ASN A 115 -5.55 2.78 4.92
CA ASN A 115 -5.85 4.21 4.97
C ASN A 115 -4.87 5.06 4.15
N MET A 116 -3.91 4.45 3.48
CA MET A 116 -2.89 5.13 2.67
C MET A 116 -2.72 4.46 1.29
N ASN A 117 -3.80 3.92 0.75
CA ASN A 117 -3.78 3.38 -0.59
C ASN A 117 -3.37 4.47 -1.61
N SER A 118 -2.67 4.08 -2.66
CA SER A 118 -2.17 4.99 -3.71
C SER A 118 -1.24 6.13 -3.25
N TYR A 119 -0.85 6.22 -1.96
CA TYR A 119 0.02 7.30 -1.45
C TYR A 119 1.38 7.36 -2.14
N ALA A 120 1.87 6.27 -2.71
CA ALA A 120 3.08 6.30 -3.54
C ALA A 120 3.01 7.34 -4.68
N SER A 121 1.80 7.68 -5.15
CA SER A 121 1.55 8.68 -6.19
C SER A 121 1.76 10.12 -5.70
N PHE A 122 1.63 10.35 -4.39
CA PHE A 122 1.67 11.68 -3.77
C PHE A 122 2.97 11.94 -3.00
N MET A 123 3.88 10.97 -2.98
CA MET A 123 5.13 11.07 -2.23
C MET A 123 6.29 11.47 -3.14
N GLU A 124 7.12 12.36 -2.65
CA GLU A 124 8.38 12.76 -3.26
C GLU A 124 9.49 11.77 -2.90
N SER A 125 9.49 11.31 -1.65
CA SER A 125 10.50 10.36 -1.18
C SER A 125 10.03 9.62 0.07
N VAL A 126 10.58 8.42 0.25
CA VAL A 126 10.41 7.61 1.46
C VAL A 126 11.79 7.19 1.95
N GLN A 127 12.07 7.45 3.21
CA GLN A 127 13.28 6.97 3.87
C GLN A 127 12.91 5.88 4.87
N ILE A 128 13.59 4.74 4.78
CA ILE A 128 13.42 3.59 5.68
C ILE A 128 14.67 3.46 6.52
N GLN A 129 14.54 3.60 7.83
CA GLN A 129 15.56 3.30 8.79
C GLN A 129 15.24 2.00 9.50
N ARG A 130 16.14 1.04 9.47
CA ARG A 130 15.94 -0.31 10.01
C ARG A 130 16.63 -0.47 11.37
N GLY A 131 15.84 -0.76 12.40
CA GLY A 131 16.29 -0.86 13.79
C GLY A 131 16.18 0.47 14.53
N VAL A 132 16.67 0.50 15.76
CA VAL A 132 16.64 1.69 16.62
C VAL A 132 17.36 2.84 15.93
N GLY A 133 16.68 3.94 15.79
CA GLY A 133 17.14 5.11 15.08
C GLY A 133 17.63 6.25 15.96
N THR A 134 17.63 7.44 15.38
CA THR A 134 17.88 8.67 16.11
C THR A 134 16.68 9.03 17.00
N SER A 135 16.92 9.76 18.09
CA SER A 135 15.86 10.24 19.00
C SER A 135 14.81 11.16 18.32
N THR A 136 15.11 11.64 17.11
CA THR A 136 14.19 12.45 16.30
C THR A 136 13.01 11.65 15.72
N ASN A 137 13.07 10.32 15.78
CA ASN A 137 12.05 9.44 15.20
C ASN A 137 10.85 9.19 16.14
N GLY A 138 10.85 9.77 17.35
CA GLY A 138 9.76 9.61 18.32
C GLY A 138 9.71 8.22 18.98
N ASP A 139 8.63 8.00 19.70
CA ASP A 139 8.36 6.74 20.39
C ASP A 139 8.01 5.61 19.40
N GLY A 140 8.21 4.37 19.82
CA GLY A 140 7.80 3.20 19.02
C GLY A 140 8.73 2.80 17.88
N ALA A 141 9.80 3.56 17.59
CA ALA A 141 10.75 3.30 16.50
C ALA A 141 11.75 2.14 16.79
N PHE A 142 11.36 1.18 17.60
CA PHE A 142 12.21 0.06 17.99
C PHE A 142 12.55 -0.87 16.80
N GLY A 143 11.59 -1.16 15.96
CA GLY A 143 11.78 -1.98 14.75
C GLY A 143 12.35 -1.20 13.58
N GLY A 144 11.97 0.06 13.49
CA GLY A 144 12.41 0.95 12.42
C GLY A 144 11.56 2.19 12.29
N THR A 145 11.92 3.03 11.32
CA THR A 145 11.16 4.23 10.97
C THR A 145 10.93 4.30 9.47
N VAL A 146 9.74 4.72 9.06
CA VAL A 146 9.39 5.06 7.70
C VAL A 146 9.04 6.55 7.65
N ALA A 147 9.93 7.37 7.11
CA ALA A 147 9.74 8.80 6.97
C ALA A 147 9.34 9.14 5.53
N MET A 148 8.10 9.55 5.35
CA MET A 148 7.54 9.94 4.06
C MET A 148 7.57 11.46 3.89
N LYS A 149 7.88 11.90 2.68
CA LYS A 149 7.76 13.30 2.27
C LYS A 149 6.72 13.39 1.17
N SER A 150 5.70 14.24 1.38
CA SER A 150 4.70 14.53 0.37
C SER A 150 5.31 15.25 -0.83
N MET A 151 4.63 15.20 -1.98
CA MET A 151 5.07 15.87 -3.20
C MET A 151 5.29 17.36 -2.97
N SER A 152 6.35 17.87 -3.54
CA SER A 152 6.65 19.32 -3.53
C SER A 152 5.80 20.03 -4.56
N ALA A 153 5.45 21.28 -4.27
CA ALA A 153 4.75 22.15 -5.20
C ALA A 153 5.59 22.36 -6.47
N SER A 154 4.96 22.25 -7.64
CA SER A 154 5.61 22.48 -8.92
C SER A 154 5.49 23.92 -9.34
N LEU A 155 6.61 24.54 -9.72
CA LEU A 155 6.59 25.90 -10.29
C LEU A 155 6.02 25.93 -11.71
N LEU A 156 6.07 24.79 -12.42
CA LEU A 156 5.56 24.67 -13.78
C LEU A 156 4.20 23.99 -13.76
N PRO A 157 3.26 24.45 -14.58
CA PRO A 157 1.98 23.77 -14.74
C PRO A 157 2.21 22.40 -15.41
N TYR A 158 1.49 21.39 -14.91
CA TYR A 158 1.48 20.08 -15.52
C TYR A 158 0.19 19.33 -15.21
N ALA A 159 -0.13 18.36 -16.03
CA ALA A 159 -1.10 17.33 -15.76
C ALA A 159 -0.56 15.99 -16.24
N GLU A 160 -0.70 14.97 -15.41
CA GLU A 160 -0.29 13.59 -15.70
C GLU A 160 -1.46 12.66 -15.48
N LEU A 161 -1.75 11.86 -16.49
CA LEU A 161 -2.73 10.77 -16.42
C LEU A 161 -1.97 9.44 -16.35
N THR A 162 -2.41 8.57 -15.47
CA THR A 162 -1.89 7.21 -15.35
C THR A 162 -3.01 6.20 -15.47
N ALA A 163 -2.76 5.11 -16.18
CA ALA A 163 -3.66 3.96 -16.22
C ALA A 163 -2.84 2.69 -16.35
N SER A 164 -3.24 1.64 -15.66
CA SER A 164 -2.64 0.32 -15.79
C SER A 164 -3.67 -0.77 -15.55
N TYR A 165 -3.47 -1.90 -16.18
CA TYR A 165 -4.31 -3.08 -16.02
C TYR A 165 -3.43 -4.32 -15.82
N GLY A 166 -3.82 -5.18 -14.91
CA GLY A 166 -3.04 -6.35 -14.49
C GLY A 166 -3.88 -7.58 -14.18
N SER A 167 -3.24 -8.58 -13.58
CA SER A 167 -3.88 -9.83 -13.16
C SER A 167 -5.02 -9.57 -12.19
N TYR A 168 -5.99 -10.49 -12.17
CA TYR A 168 -7.19 -10.42 -11.30
C TYR A 168 -8.00 -9.13 -11.54
N ASN A 169 -8.12 -8.73 -12.81
CA ASN A 169 -8.81 -7.50 -13.23
C ASN A 169 -8.36 -6.25 -12.46
N THR A 170 -7.10 -6.23 -12.01
CA THR A 170 -6.57 -5.07 -11.29
C THR A 170 -6.43 -3.90 -12.24
N LEU A 171 -7.28 -2.90 -12.07
CA LEU A 171 -7.25 -1.63 -12.78
C LEU A 171 -6.78 -0.54 -11.83
N ASN A 172 -5.76 0.20 -12.21
CA ASN A 172 -5.33 1.41 -11.52
C ASN A 172 -5.42 2.59 -12.49
N ALA A 173 -6.01 3.68 -12.05
CA ALA A 173 -6.12 4.90 -12.83
C ALA A 173 -5.94 6.13 -11.92
N GLY A 174 -5.36 7.20 -12.47
CA GLY A 174 -5.15 8.41 -11.70
C GLY A 174 -4.82 9.63 -12.53
N ILE A 175 -4.97 10.78 -11.90
CA ILE A 175 -4.60 12.08 -12.39
C ILE A 175 -3.79 12.81 -11.32
N THR A 176 -2.73 13.49 -11.74
CA THR A 176 -1.97 14.43 -10.91
C THR A 176 -1.75 15.70 -11.69
N ALA A 177 -2.02 16.84 -11.09
CA ALA A 177 -1.92 18.12 -11.78
C ALA A 177 -1.41 19.23 -10.84
N SER A 178 -0.78 20.22 -11.43
CA SER A 178 -0.38 21.47 -10.77
C SER A 178 -0.70 22.67 -11.67
N THR A 179 -1.11 23.75 -11.06
CA THR A 179 -1.28 25.02 -11.77
C THR A 179 0.05 25.66 -12.15
N GLY A 180 1.16 25.21 -11.54
CA GLY A 180 2.36 26.00 -11.52
C GLY A 180 2.20 27.27 -10.69
N LEU A 181 3.18 28.17 -10.76
CA LEU A 181 3.20 29.41 -10.01
C LEU A 181 2.24 30.43 -10.61
N LEU A 182 1.15 30.71 -9.90
CA LEU A 182 0.17 31.73 -10.25
C LEU A 182 0.52 33.06 -9.55
N TRP A 183 0.46 34.15 -10.28
CA TRP A 183 0.69 35.53 -9.77
C TRP A 183 1.95 35.67 -8.92
N ASN A 184 2.98 34.85 -9.17
CA ASN A 184 4.24 34.80 -8.42
C ASN A 184 4.11 34.42 -6.93
N HIS A 185 2.96 33.91 -6.49
CA HIS A 185 2.71 33.63 -5.09
C HIS A 185 2.01 32.30 -4.81
N LEU A 186 1.09 31.87 -5.67
CA LEU A 186 0.21 30.73 -5.36
C LEU A 186 0.49 29.56 -6.26
N ILE A 187 0.55 28.34 -5.67
CA ILE A 187 0.55 27.09 -6.38
C ILE A 187 -0.58 26.22 -5.83
N ILE A 188 -1.35 25.61 -6.72
CA ILE A 188 -2.39 24.64 -6.41
C ILE A 188 -1.99 23.31 -7.03
N ASP A 189 -1.86 22.28 -6.20
CA ASP A 189 -1.55 20.92 -6.61
C ASP A 189 -2.70 20.00 -6.25
N GLY A 190 -2.98 19.05 -7.10
CA GLY A 190 -4.02 18.05 -6.83
C GLY A 190 -3.69 16.72 -7.47
N ALA A 191 -4.17 15.66 -6.83
CA ALA A 191 -4.09 14.33 -7.40
C ALA A 191 -5.27 13.47 -6.93
N TYR A 192 -5.68 12.54 -7.77
CA TYR A 192 -6.64 11.50 -7.46
C TYR A 192 -6.20 10.21 -8.12
N HIS A 193 -6.17 9.15 -7.35
CA HIS A 193 -5.84 7.81 -7.83
C HIS A 193 -6.81 6.79 -7.27
N GLU A 194 -7.15 5.82 -8.09
CA GLU A 194 -8.07 4.75 -7.74
C GLU A 194 -7.57 3.41 -8.27
N THR A 195 -7.78 2.37 -7.48
CA THR A 195 -7.46 0.99 -7.83
C THR A 195 -8.66 0.11 -7.54
N SER A 196 -9.01 -0.77 -8.49
CA SER A 196 -9.99 -1.84 -8.29
C SER A 196 -9.38 -3.18 -8.67
N THR A 197 -9.81 -4.26 -8.01
CA THR A 197 -9.30 -5.62 -8.25
C THR A 197 -10.32 -6.66 -7.83
N ASP A 198 -10.29 -7.84 -8.46
CA ASP A 198 -11.05 -9.01 -8.00
C ASP A 198 -10.34 -9.74 -6.84
N GLY A 199 -9.05 -9.44 -6.62
CA GLY A 199 -8.22 -10.14 -5.64
C GLY A 199 -7.77 -11.53 -6.10
N TYR A 200 -6.66 -12.02 -5.52
CA TYR A 200 -6.22 -13.41 -5.72
C TYR A 200 -7.02 -14.37 -4.85
N VAL A 201 -7.19 -14.04 -3.57
CA VAL A 201 -7.97 -14.84 -2.61
C VAL A 201 -9.46 -14.66 -2.90
N HIS A 202 -10.25 -15.72 -2.82
CA HIS A 202 -11.68 -15.67 -3.08
C HIS A 202 -12.41 -14.69 -2.14
N GLY A 203 -13.33 -13.89 -2.67
CA GLY A 203 -14.11 -12.93 -1.90
C GLY A 203 -13.33 -11.71 -1.40
N THR A 204 -12.16 -11.41 -1.99
CA THR A 204 -11.35 -10.24 -1.64
C THR A 204 -11.32 -9.19 -2.75
N SER A 205 -12.38 -9.13 -3.55
CA SER A 205 -12.56 -8.02 -4.48
C SER A 205 -12.59 -6.70 -3.74
N GLY A 206 -12.07 -5.66 -4.35
CA GLY A 206 -12.00 -4.37 -3.69
C GLY A 206 -11.82 -3.20 -4.64
N ARG A 207 -12.16 -2.03 -4.11
CA ARG A 207 -11.98 -0.73 -4.74
C ARG A 207 -11.47 0.25 -3.70
N SER A 208 -10.38 0.91 -3.99
CA SER A 208 -9.78 1.89 -3.11
C SER A 208 -9.34 3.11 -3.89
N GLY A 209 -9.38 4.27 -3.27
CA GLY A 209 -8.91 5.49 -3.89
C GLY A 209 -8.42 6.50 -2.88
N SER A 210 -7.56 7.41 -3.34
CA SER A 210 -7.02 8.48 -2.53
C SER A 210 -6.96 9.78 -3.32
N TYR A 211 -7.11 10.87 -2.62
CA TYR A 211 -6.87 12.20 -3.17
C TYR A 211 -5.84 12.97 -2.34
N TYR A 212 -5.20 13.88 -3.02
CA TYR A 212 -4.31 14.88 -2.46
C TYR A 212 -4.73 16.25 -2.96
N ALA A 213 -4.80 17.24 -2.07
CA ALA A 213 -4.98 18.64 -2.40
C ALA A 213 -3.94 19.48 -1.66
N GLY A 214 -3.17 20.26 -2.40
CA GLY A 214 -2.12 21.13 -1.89
C GLY A 214 -2.33 22.58 -2.30
N LEU A 215 -2.12 23.49 -1.35
CA LEU A 215 -2.00 24.91 -1.60
C LEU A 215 -0.64 25.36 -1.05
N THR A 216 0.14 26.06 -1.86
CA THR A 216 1.40 26.65 -1.44
C THR A 216 1.38 28.14 -1.75
N TRP A 217 1.51 28.96 -0.71
CA TRP A 217 1.68 30.39 -0.85
C TRP A 217 3.14 30.75 -0.62
N LEU A 218 3.73 31.47 -1.55
CA LEU A 218 5.09 31.96 -1.49
C LEU A 218 5.08 33.44 -1.17
N GLY A 219 5.47 33.81 0.04
CA GLY A 219 5.77 35.19 0.42
C GLY A 219 7.24 35.49 0.14
N ARG A 220 7.62 36.73 0.39
CA ARG A 220 9.00 37.21 0.20
C ARG A 220 9.99 36.47 1.13
N ASP A 221 9.62 36.31 2.39
CA ASP A 221 10.50 35.79 3.45
C ASP A 221 9.89 34.55 4.16
N PHE A 222 8.75 34.04 3.65
CA PHE A 222 8.06 32.89 4.23
C PHE A 222 7.30 32.10 3.17
N SER A 223 6.96 30.86 3.49
CA SER A 223 6.00 30.08 2.72
C SER A 223 4.97 29.43 3.63
N ILE A 224 3.72 29.39 3.17
CA ILE A 224 2.63 28.68 3.83
C ILE A 224 2.25 27.51 2.94
N LYS A 225 2.20 26.31 3.51
CA LYS A 225 1.81 25.11 2.80
C LYS A 225 0.62 24.48 3.51
N TYR A 226 -0.47 24.31 2.81
CA TYR A 226 -1.61 23.51 3.23
C TYR A 226 -1.61 22.20 2.44
N ARG A 227 -1.85 21.10 3.13
CA ARG A 227 -1.93 19.76 2.56
C ARG A 227 -3.15 19.05 3.11
N ASN A 228 -3.92 18.46 2.23
CA ASN A 228 -5.05 17.63 2.61
C ASN A 228 -4.96 16.29 1.87
N PHE A 229 -5.11 15.23 2.61
CA PHE A 229 -5.15 13.87 2.11
C PHE A 229 -6.46 13.23 2.53
N GLY A 230 -7.04 12.45 1.66
CA GLY A 230 -8.17 11.62 1.99
C GLY A 230 -8.18 10.37 1.14
N ASN A 231 -8.87 9.36 1.65
CA ASN A 231 -8.98 8.07 1.00
C ASN A 231 -10.34 7.45 1.27
N PHE A 232 -10.68 6.47 0.46
CA PHE A 232 -11.73 5.50 0.72
C PHE A 232 -11.22 4.11 0.38
N GLU A 233 -11.76 3.12 1.07
CA GLU A 233 -11.50 1.72 0.77
C GLU A 233 -12.75 0.89 0.99
N HIS A 234 -12.99 -0.01 0.05
CA HIS A 234 -13.98 -1.05 0.13
C HIS A 234 -13.30 -2.35 -0.34
N THR A 235 -13.13 -3.30 0.56
CA THR A 235 -12.41 -4.54 0.29
C THR A 235 -13.02 -5.71 1.06
N GLY A 236 -13.04 -6.88 0.42
CA GLY A 236 -13.30 -8.13 1.09
C GLY A 236 -12.12 -8.55 1.97
N GLN A 237 -12.39 -9.33 3.00
CA GLN A 237 -11.42 -9.71 4.03
C GLN A 237 -11.04 -11.19 3.93
N ALA A 238 -9.76 -11.47 4.19
CA ALA A 238 -9.22 -12.83 4.27
C ALA A 238 -8.23 -12.99 5.45
N TRP A 239 -8.48 -12.31 6.55
CA TRP A 239 -7.60 -12.28 7.74
C TRP A 239 -7.47 -13.63 8.47
N SER A 240 -8.42 -14.55 8.29
CA SER A 240 -8.28 -15.90 8.84
C SER A 240 -7.17 -16.72 8.16
N GLY A 241 -6.82 -16.36 6.92
CA GLY A 241 -5.84 -17.08 6.14
C GLY A 241 -6.18 -18.56 5.90
N VAL A 242 -5.23 -19.29 5.39
CA VAL A 242 -5.28 -20.76 5.30
C VAL A 242 -4.12 -21.35 6.08
N THR A 243 -4.38 -22.39 6.87
CA THR A 243 -3.35 -23.12 7.57
C THR A 243 -2.61 -24.00 6.57
N ALA A 244 -1.30 -23.81 6.41
CA ALA A 244 -0.49 -24.61 5.49
C ALA A 244 0.99 -24.62 5.89
N GLY A 245 1.68 -25.72 5.59
CA GLY A 245 3.14 -25.82 5.66
C GLY A 245 3.72 -25.70 7.06
N ASN A 246 3.03 -26.21 8.06
CA ASN A 246 3.49 -26.18 9.45
C ASN A 246 4.07 -27.54 9.85
N ASP A 247 5.06 -27.55 10.74
CA ASP A 247 5.59 -28.77 11.37
C ASP A 247 4.58 -29.39 12.35
N ASP A 248 3.58 -28.63 12.79
CA ASP A 248 2.49 -29.12 13.62
C ASP A 248 1.40 -29.81 12.78
N LEU A 249 1.60 -31.11 12.54
CA LEU A 249 0.64 -31.93 11.81
C LEU A 249 -0.72 -32.03 12.49
N SER A 250 -0.78 -31.89 13.82
CA SER A 250 -2.04 -31.95 14.57
C SER A 250 -2.94 -30.75 14.23
N LEU A 251 -2.34 -29.59 14.02
CA LEU A 251 -3.05 -28.39 13.57
C LEU A 251 -3.60 -28.58 12.15
N MET A 252 -2.81 -29.13 11.24
CA MET A 252 -3.24 -29.42 9.87
C MET A 252 -4.38 -30.43 9.85
N ASP A 253 -4.27 -31.52 10.61
CA ASP A 253 -5.31 -32.54 10.74
C ASP A 253 -6.58 -32.00 11.38
N GLY A 254 -6.46 -31.11 12.38
CA GLY A 254 -7.58 -30.43 13.02
C GLY A 254 -8.32 -29.47 12.07
N THR A 255 -7.59 -28.87 11.14
CA THR A 255 -8.16 -27.91 10.17
C THR A 255 -8.84 -28.60 8.99
N TYR A 256 -8.19 -29.60 8.39
CA TYR A 256 -8.65 -30.23 7.14
C TYR A 256 -9.07 -31.70 7.31
N GLY A 257 -8.80 -32.31 8.46
CA GLY A 257 -8.95 -33.73 8.72
C GLY A 257 -7.78 -34.58 8.21
N ALA A 258 -7.33 -35.50 9.01
CA ALA A 258 -6.18 -36.40 8.70
C ALA A 258 -6.34 -37.15 7.39
N SER A 259 -7.58 -37.53 7.03
CA SER A 259 -7.90 -38.29 5.82
C SER A 259 -7.71 -37.47 4.53
N THR A 260 -7.62 -36.14 4.59
CA THR A 260 -7.47 -35.29 3.39
C THR A 260 -6.04 -35.34 2.83
N GLY A 261 -5.06 -35.61 3.67
CA GLY A 261 -3.64 -35.57 3.30
C GLY A 261 -3.07 -34.15 3.05
N ILE A 262 -3.81 -33.11 3.41
CA ILE A 262 -3.36 -31.71 3.26
C ILE A 262 -2.36 -31.40 4.37
N ARG A 263 -1.09 -31.17 3.99
CA ARG A 263 0.04 -30.89 4.90
C ARG A 263 0.79 -29.61 4.54
N THR A 264 0.74 -29.19 3.28
CA THR A 264 1.50 -28.07 2.76
C THR A 264 0.61 -27.17 1.92
N TYR A 265 1.12 -25.97 1.60
CA TYR A 265 0.44 -25.07 0.66
C TYR A 265 0.30 -25.68 -0.74
N ASP A 266 1.28 -26.48 -1.17
CA ASP A 266 1.21 -27.21 -2.44
C ASP A 266 0.08 -28.25 -2.44
N ASP A 267 -0.19 -28.87 -1.28
CA ASP A 267 -1.33 -29.79 -1.15
C ASP A 267 -2.65 -29.03 -1.31
N LEU A 268 -2.79 -27.84 -0.70
CA LEU A 268 -3.95 -26.98 -0.88
C LEU A 268 -4.17 -26.64 -2.36
N TYR A 269 -3.09 -26.31 -3.06
CA TYR A 269 -3.16 -25.98 -4.49
C TYR A 269 -3.63 -27.16 -5.32
N ARG A 270 -3.07 -28.35 -5.06
CA ARG A 270 -3.43 -29.60 -5.77
C ARG A 270 -4.88 -30.05 -5.58
N VAL A 271 -5.54 -29.59 -4.52
CA VAL A 271 -6.94 -29.93 -4.23
C VAL A 271 -7.89 -28.75 -4.42
N GLY A 272 -7.46 -27.72 -5.16
CA GLY A 272 -8.29 -26.57 -5.52
C GLY A 272 -8.48 -25.50 -4.42
N LEU A 273 -7.81 -25.61 -3.27
CA LEU A 273 -7.97 -24.72 -2.12
C LEU A 273 -6.92 -23.61 -2.02
N GLY A 274 -6.05 -23.44 -3.02
CA GLY A 274 -4.98 -22.43 -3.00
C GLY A 274 -5.45 -20.97 -2.93
N ARG A 275 -6.73 -20.71 -3.20
CA ARG A 275 -7.38 -19.39 -3.13
C ARG A 275 -8.53 -19.35 -2.12
N TYR A 276 -8.66 -20.40 -1.32
CA TYR A 276 -9.76 -20.56 -0.36
C TYR A 276 -9.76 -19.46 0.70
N ASN A 277 -10.96 -19.00 1.04
CA ASN A 277 -11.19 -18.01 2.08
C ASN A 277 -12.33 -18.48 2.98
N SER A 278 -12.01 -18.90 4.17
CA SER A 278 -12.98 -19.41 5.15
C SER A 278 -14.00 -18.37 5.64
N LEU A 279 -13.77 -17.08 5.40
CA LEU A 279 -14.74 -16.02 5.67
C LEU A 279 -15.79 -15.88 4.56
N TYR A 280 -15.45 -16.34 3.35
CA TYR A 280 -16.26 -16.18 2.15
C TYR A 280 -16.98 -17.46 1.74
N GLU A 281 -16.35 -18.61 1.94
CA GLU A 281 -16.79 -19.92 1.48
C GLU A 281 -16.51 -21.03 2.48
N TYR A 282 -17.20 -22.14 2.31
CA TYR A 282 -17.00 -23.34 3.13
C TYR A 282 -16.87 -24.59 2.24
N LEU A 283 -16.23 -25.63 2.79
CA LEU A 283 -16.10 -26.92 2.14
C LEU A 283 -17.43 -27.67 2.18
N VAL A 284 -17.89 -28.13 1.03
CA VAL A 284 -19.13 -28.90 0.91
C VAL A 284 -18.94 -30.31 1.44
N THR A 285 -19.85 -30.78 2.27
CA THR A 285 -19.89 -32.16 2.77
C THR A 285 -21.10 -32.92 2.23
N ASP A 286 -20.96 -34.24 2.05
CA ASP A 286 -22.06 -35.14 1.75
C ASP A 286 -22.91 -35.48 3.01
N ALA A 287 -23.88 -36.36 2.86
CA ALA A 287 -24.75 -36.78 3.95
C ALA A 287 -24.01 -37.53 5.08
N ASP A 288 -22.86 -38.10 4.80
CA ASP A 288 -22.02 -38.80 5.76
C ASP A 288 -20.97 -37.88 6.41
N GLY A 289 -20.98 -36.59 6.07
CA GLY A 289 -20.06 -35.56 6.59
C GLY A 289 -18.67 -35.60 5.94
N LYS A 290 -18.51 -36.30 4.80
CA LYS A 290 -17.26 -36.33 4.03
C LYS A 290 -17.21 -35.16 3.05
N PHE A 291 -16.03 -34.58 2.85
CA PHE A 291 -15.84 -33.50 1.87
C PHE A 291 -16.04 -34.02 0.44
N VAL A 292 -16.88 -33.32 -0.30
CA VAL A 292 -17.19 -33.63 -1.72
C VAL A 292 -16.06 -33.14 -2.61
N ARG A 293 -15.73 -33.95 -3.64
CA ARG A 293 -14.77 -33.58 -4.69
C ARG A 293 -15.46 -33.53 -6.06
N ASP A 294 -14.95 -32.69 -6.95
CA ASP A 294 -15.33 -32.64 -8.35
C ASP A 294 -14.64 -33.76 -9.16
N ALA A 295 -14.90 -33.80 -10.48
CA ALA A 295 -14.32 -34.76 -11.38
C ALA A 295 -12.79 -34.67 -11.52
N ASP A 296 -12.21 -33.51 -11.24
CA ASP A 296 -10.77 -33.24 -11.29
C ASP A 296 -10.08 -33.54 -9.96
N GLY A 297 -10.85 -33.94 -8.93
CA GLY A 297 -10.35 -34.26 -7.60
C GLY A 297 -10.23 -33.07 -6.67
N ASN A 298 -10.66 -31.87 -7.06
CA ASN A 298 -10.66 -30.69 -6.21
C ASN A 298 -11.80 -30.75 -5.20
N TYR A 299 -11.58 -30.20 -4.01
CA TYR A 299 -12.65 -30.02 -3.03
C TYR A 299 -13.66 -28.97 -3.52
N GLN A 300 -14.94 -29.32 -3.41
CA GLN A 300 -16.01 -28.37 -3.72
C GLN A 300 -16.18 -27.38 -2.57
N THR A 301 -16.30 -26.12 -2.94
CA THR A 301 -16.64 -25.02 -2.01
C THR A 301 -17.98 -24.41 -2.36
N ALA A 302 -18.65 -23.83 -1.38
CA ALA A 302 -19.88 -23.07 -1.56
C ALA A 302 -19.80 -21.77 -0.77
N ARG A 303 -20.31 -20.68 -1.37
CA ARG A 303 -20.35 -19.36 -0.73
C ARG A 303 -21.36 -19.34 0.42
N TYR A 304 -21.00 -18.64 1.48
CA TYR A 304 -21.97 -18.33 2.55
C TYR A 304 -23.10 -17.45 2.00
N LYS A 305 -24.33 -17.80 2.40
CA LYS A 305 -25.52 -17.00 2.11
C LYS A 305 -25.90 -16.15 3.32
N LEU A 306 -26.32 -14.94 3.06
CA LEU A 306 -26.95 -14.08 4.06
C LEU A 306 -28.36 -14.62 4.39
N LYS A 307 -28.95 -14.12 5.46
CA LYS A 307 -30.30 -14.53 5.92
C LYS A 307 -31.40 -14.30 4.88
N ASP A 308 -31.22 -13.33 4.00
CA ASP A 308 -32.12 -13.01 2.88
C ASP A 308 -31.87 -13.87 1.63
N GLY A 309 -30.90 -14.79 1.67
CA GLY A 309 -30.52 -15.68 0.59
C GLY A 309 -29.55 -15.06 -0.43
N SER A 310 -29.16 -13.80 -0.29
CA SER A 310 -28.10 -13.17 -1.07
C SER A 310 -26.72 -13.68 -0.63
N TYR A 311 -25.69 -13.36 -1.41
CA TYR A 311 -24.30 -13.67 -1.05
C TYR A 311 -23.59 -12.43 -0.53
N TRP A 312 -22.60 -12.62 0.30
CA TRP A 312 -21.60 -11.59 0.60
C TRP A 312 -20.84 -11.25 -0.68
N ASP A 313 -20.75 -9.97 -0.98
CA ASP A 313 -19.95 -9.44 -2.10
C ASP A 313 -18.65 -8.81 -1.55
#